data_93ba031798583c6b9c3c39cd71eed648
#
_entry.id   93ba031798583c6b9c3c39cd71eed648
#
_cell.length_a   1.000
_cell.length_b   1.000
_cell.length_c   1.000
_cell.angle_alpha   90.00
_cell.angle_beta   90.00
_cell.angle_gamma   90.00
#
_symmetry.space_group_name_H-M   'P 1'
#
loop_
_entity.id
_entity.type
_entity.pdbx_description
1 polymer ?
#
loop_
_entity_poly.entity_id
_entity_poly.type
_entity_poly.pdbx_seq_one_letter_code
_entity_poly.pdbx_strand_id
1 'polypeptide(L)'
;MKAVVVGSTFGSVYAEGIKIADDVELAGIVGRGSKRSAALAASYGVPLYQGANAVPANIDLACVVVRSAMVGGDGVEISRSFLEKGIHVIQEQPMHSSEVLELTRCAAEHDCKFMLNGFYPYLDSVKRFIDAAASLRKEHELLSIDVTTCVQVAYPFVEVVGKVAGSLHPFRLEKIADAGPFDILVGEVGGVPLSVRFQNEMDSSDPDNNAIALMRMDVCSDKGILSLCDVYGDVLWTPRFHVGKAAADSSNLSTVESASINVLHRRAETYDSILAEQWPKGIANMLSERLGERNSLATTQFQISACLAWQEFTSALGAPRELRQRR
;
A
#
# COMPACT_ATOMS: atom_id res chain seq x y z
N MET A 1 -23.28 -4.87 -0.20
CA MET A 1 -22.65 -6.08 0.40
C MET A 1 -22.61 -5.92 1.90
N LYS A 2 -22.84 -6.99 2.68
CA LYS A 2 -22.70 -6.98 4.15
C LYS A 2 -21.30 -7.45 4.54
N ALA A 3 -20.57 -6.64 5.28
CA ALA A 3 -19.20 -6.93 5.65
C ALA A 3 -19.02 -7.06 7.18
N VAL A 4 -18.12 -7.95 7.58
CA VAL A 4 -17.61 -8.01 8.95
C VAL A 4 -16.13 -7.62 8.97
N VAL A 5 -15.70 -7.02 10.09
CA VAL A 5 -14.29 -6.68 10.34
C VAL A 5 -13.73 -7.58 11.44
N VAL A 6 -12.66 -8.29 11.14
CA VAL A 6 -11.95 -9.16 12.07
C VAL A 6 -10.73 -8.43 12.64
N GLY A 7 -10.71 -8.22 13.94
CA GLY A 7 -9.70 -7.41 14.62
C GLY A 7 -10.20 -6.01 14.99
N SER A 8 -9.59 -5.38 15.97
CA SER A 8 -10.09 -4.13 16.55
C SER A 8 -9.03 -3.04 16.72
N THR A 9 -7.76 -3.28 16.32
CA THR A 9 -6.71 -2.24 16.32
C THR A 9 -6.79 -1.48 15.00
N PHE A 10 -6.13 -1.92 13.96
CA PHE A 10 -6.26 -1.32 12.63
C PHE A 10 -7.64 -1.63 11.99
N GLY A 11 -8.36 -2.64 12.49
CA GLY A 11 -9.75 -2.92 12.11
C GLY A 11 -10.72 -1.77 12.38
N SER A 12 -10.42 -0.84 13.31
CA SER A 12 -11.23 0.37 13.47
C SER A 12 -11.19 1.28 12.24
N VAL A 13 -10.06 1.34 11.54
CA VAL A 13 -9.92 2.09 10.28
C VAL A 13 -10.76 1.45 9.18
N TYR A 14 -10.79 0.11 9.12
CA TYR A 14 -11.66 -0.62 8.19
C TYR A 14 -13.13 -0.38 8.47
N ALA A 15 -13.54 -0.38 9.74
CA ALA A 15 -14.92 -0.12 10.12
C ALA A 15 -15.36 1.30 9.70
N GLU A 16 -14.53 2.32 9.92
CA GLU A 16 -14.79 3.68 9.41
C GLU A 16 -14.78 3.73 7.87
N GLY A 17 -13.83 3.06 7.21
CA GLY A 17 -13.78 2.99 5.75
C GLY A 17 -15.01 2.34 5.14
N ILE A 18 -15.54 1.27 5.74
CA ILE A 18 -16.79 0.62 5.31
C ILE A 18 -17.97 1.58 5.47
N LYS A 19 -18.02 2.36 6.55
CA LYS A 19 -19.11 3.31 6.81
C LYS A 19 -19.20 4.42 5.75
N ILE A 20 -18.08 4.80 5.13
CA ILE A 20 -18.04 5.83 4.08
C ILE A 20 -18.04 5.24 2.66
N ALA A 21 -17.96 3.92 2.52
CA ALA A 21 -18.06 3.24 1.23
C ALA A 21 -19.54 3.10 0.79
N ASP A 22 -19.83 3.38 -0.49
CA ASP A 22 -21.22 3.43 -0.97
C ASP A 22 -21.93 2.07 -1.00
N ASP A 23 -21.21 0.98 -1.30
CA ASP A 23 -21.82 -0.32 -1.62
C ASP A 23 -21.58 -1.39 -0.54
N VAL A 24 -21.05 -1.01 0.62
CA VAL A 24 -20.71 -1.95 1.69
C VAL A 24 -21.27 -1.48 3.03
N GLU A 25 -21.97 -2.37 3.72
CA GLU A 25 -22.57 -2.12 5.05
C GLU A 25 -21.79 -2.89 6.11
N LEU A 26 -21.40 -2.23 7.20
CA LEU A 26 -20.79 -2.89 8.35
C LEU A 26 -21.85 -3.69 9.11
N ALA A 27 -21.78 -5.01 9.07
CA ALA A 27 -22.75 -5.92 9.68
C ALA A 27 -22.25 -6.54 11.00
N GLY A 28 -20.99 -6.34 11.39
CA GLY A 28 -20.47 -6.82 12.66
C GLY A 28 -18.95 -6.70 12.79
N ILE A 29 -18.53 -6.84 14.04
CA ILE A 29 -17.11 -6.97 14.41
C ILE A 29 -16.86 -8.41 14.83
N VAL A 30 -15.73 -8.98 14.44
CA VAL A 30 -15.31 -10.32 14.84
C VAL A 30 -14.08 -10.21 15.74
N GLY A 31 -14.12 -10.80 16.91
CA GLY A 31 -13.02 -10.74 17.86
C GLY A 31 -13.16 -11.76 18.97
N ARG A 32 -12.15 -11.87 19.84
CA ARG A 32 -12.11 -12.81 20.97
C ARG A 32 -12.78 -12.27 22.26
N GLY A 33 -13.66 -11.29 22.16
CA GLY A 33 -14.36 -10.72 23.32
C GLY A 33 -13.56 -9.73 24.16
N SER A 34 -12.49 -9.13 23.62
CA SER A 34 -11.74 -8.08 24.33
C SER A 34 -12.59 -6.83 24.57
N LYS A 35 -12.26 -6.05 25.62
CA LYS A 35 -12.93 -4.75 25.88
C LYS A 35 -12.88 -3.82 24.65
N ARG A 36 -11.77 -3.83 23.91
CA ARG A 36 -11.60 -3.04 22.68
C ARG A 36 -12.57 -3.47 21.59
N SER A 37 -12.67 -4.78 21.30
CA SER A 37 -13.60 -5.29 20.28
C SER A 37 -15.06 -5.07 20.65
N ALA A 38 -15.40 -5.18 21.94
CA ALA A 38 -16.74 -4.88 22.43
C ALA A 38 -17.09 -3.39 22.33
N ALA A 39 -16.14 -2.50 22.68
CA ALA A 39 -16.30 -1.06 22.53
C ALA A 39 -16.46 -0.65 21.06
N LEU A 40 -15.65 -1.25 20.15
CA LEU A 40 -15.74 -1.00 18.72
C LEU A 40 -17.11 -1.42 18.16
N ALA A 41 -17.59 -2.62 18.49
CA ALA A 41 -18.89 -3.09 18.04
C ALA A 41 -20.03 -2.18 18.57
N ALA A 42 -19.96 -1.78 19.83
CA ALA A 42 -20.94 -0.88 20.45
C ALA A 42 -20.95 0.50 19.80
N SER A 43 -19.79 1.07 19.44
CA SER A 43 -19.70 2.40 18.81
C SER A 43 -20.36 2.46 17.43
N TYR A 44 -20.43 1.33 16.72
CA TYR A 44 -21.14 1.20 15.44
C TYR A 44 -22.55 0.63 15.56
N GLY A 45 -22.98 0.22 16.75
CA GLY A 45 -24.28 -0.40 16.95
C GLY A 45 -24.43 -1.76 16.26
N VAL A 46 -23.33 -2.49 16.05
CA VAL A 46 -23.30 -3.79 15.39
C VAL A 46 -22.94 -4.92 16.35
N PRO A 47 -23.32 -6.19 16.06
CA PRO A 47 -22.97 -7.32 16.90
C PRO A 47 -21.48 -7.58 16.95
N LEU A 48 -21.00 -8.11 18.11
CA LEU A 48 -19.68 -8.69 18.27
C LEU A 48 -19.79 -10.21 18.16
N TYR A 49 -19.17 -10.79 17.13
CA TYR A 49 -19.08 -12.24 16.94
C TYR A 49 -17.79 -12.79 17.57
N GLN A 50 -17.89 -13.90 18.29
CA GLN A 50 -16.74 -14.55 18.90
C GLN A 50 -16.14 -15.61 17.96
N GLY A 51 -15.42 -15.14 16.93
CA GLY A 51 -14.79 -15.97 15.90
C GLY A 51 -15.64 -16.15 14.64
N ALA A 52 -15.02 -16.66 13.57
CA ALA A 52 -15.63 -16.82 12.25
C ALA A 52 -16.86 -17.76 12.27
N ASN A 53 -16.91 -18.72 13.18
CA ASN A 53 -18.03 -19.69 13.27
C ASN A 53 -19.33 -19.05 13.80
N ALA A 54 -19.24 -17.96 14.56
CA ALA A 54 -20.40 -17.24 15.07
C ALA A 54 -21.01 -16.26 14.05
N VAL A 55 -20.33 -16.04 12.92
CA VAL A 55 -20.78 -15.12 11.86
C VAL A 55 -21.90 -15.78 11.05
N PRO A 56 -23.06 -15.10 10.84
CA PRO A 56 -24.17 -15.64 10.11
C PRO A 56 -23.88 -15.79 8.60
N ALA A 57 -24.63 -16.67 7.93
CA ALA A 57 -24.39 -17.01 6.52
C ALA A 57 -24.77 -15.90 5.52
N ASN A 58 -25.45 -14.84 5.97
CA ASN A 58 -25.83 -13.70 5.12
C ASN A 58 -24.78 -12.58 5.07
N ILE A 59 -23.54 -12.89 5.41
CA ILE A 59 -22.39 -12.00 5.25
C ILE A 59 -21.73 -12.28 3.91
N ASP A 60 -21.42 -11.21 3.17
CA ASP A 60 -20.81 -11.30 1.84
C ASP A 60 -19.29 -11.15 1.88
N LEU A 61 -18.76 -10.38 2.84
CA LEU A 61 -17.36 -9.97 2.90
C LEU A 61 -16.81 -10.05 4.32
N ALA A 62 -15.60 -10.55 4.50
CA ALA A 62 -14.82 -10.46 5.72
C ALA A 62 -13.52 -9.68 5.47
N CYS A 63 -13.35 -8.55 6.16
CA CYS A 63 -12.09 -7.82 6.20
C CYS A 63 -11.26 -8.36 7.38
N VAL A 64 -10.25 -9.17 7.08
CA VAL A 64 -9.41 -9.83 8.09
C VAL A 64 -8.19 -8.97 8.38
N VAL A 65 -8.26 -8.23 9.50
CA VAL A 65 -7.24 -7.28 9.94
C VAL A 65 -6.47 -7.86 11.13
N VAL A 66 -6.03 -9.09 10.96
CA VAL A 66 -5.25 -9.87 11.90
C VAL A 66 -3.99 -10.36 11.20
N ARG A 67 -2.85 -10.30 11.90
CA ARG A 67 -1.56 -10.73 11.34
C ARG A 67 -1.64 -12.16 10.79
N SER A 68 -0.96 -12.39 9.67
CA SER A 68 -0.80 -13.72 9.08
C SER A 68 0.10 -14.61 9.95
N ALA A 69 0.14 -15.91 9.66
CA ALA A 69 0.97 -16.88 10.39
C ALA A 69 2.46 -16.50 10.33
N MET A 70 2.92 -15.95 9.21
CA MET A 70 4.28 -15.48 9.00
C MET A 70 4.75 -14.46 10.05
N VAL A 71 3.84 -13.63 10.55
CA VAL A 71 4.10 -12.63 11.60
C VAL A 71 3.45 -13.00 12.94
N GLY A 72 3.16 -14.30 13.13
CA GLY A 72 2.72 -14.88 14.40
C GLY A 72 1.24 -14.65 14.74
N GLY A 73 0.36 -14.61 13.74
CA GLY A 73 -1.08 -14.46 13.92
C GLY A 73 -1.91 -15.54 13.24
N ASP A 74 -3.22 -15.54 13.47
CA ASP A 74 -4.18 -16.53 13.01
C ASP A 74 -4.90 -16.10 11.70
N GLY A 75 -4.43 -15.03 11.05
CA GLY A 75 -5.11 -14.39 9.92
C GLY A 75 -5.41 -15.35 8.76
N VAL A 76 -4.49 -16.26 8.44
CA VAL A 76 -4.65 -17.26 7.36
C VAL A 76 -5.78 -18.24 7.67
N GLU A 77 -5.82 -18.79 8.87
CA GLU A 77 -6.84 -19.77 9.29
C GLU A 77 -8.23 -19.12 9.37
N ILE A 78 -8.28 -17.87 9.88
CA ILE A 78 -9.50 -17.09 9.92
C ILE A 78 -10.01 -16.81 8.49
N SER A 79 -9.14 -16.38 7.58
CA SER A 79 -9.45 -16.15 6.18
C SER A 79 -9.97 -17.39 5.48
N ARG A 80 -9.29 -18.55 5.68
CA ARG A 80 -9.75 -19.84 5.16
C ARG A 80 -11.16 -20.18 5.65
N SER A 81 -11.42 -20.02 6.96
CA SER A 81 -12.73 -20.31 7.56
C SER A 81 -13.87 -19.48 6.94
N PHE A 82 -13.61 -18.26 6.47
CA PHE A 82 -14.59 -17.46 5.75
C PHE A 82 -14.75 -17.90 4.29
N LEU A 83 -13.63 -18.17 3.61
CA LEU A 83 -13.64 -18.63 2.22
C LEU A 83 -14.39 -19.97 2.08
N GLU A 84 -14.18 -20.93 2.99
CA GLU A 84 -14.91 -22.21 3.04
C GLU A 84 -16.43 -22.04 3.21
N LYS A 85 -16.89 -20.89 3.68
CA LYS A 85 -18.31 -20.53 3.77
C LYS A 85 -18.83 -19.76 2.52
N GLY A 86 -17.99 -19.57 1.49
CA GLY A 86 -18.32 -18.76 0.32
C GLY A 86 -18.32 -17.25 0.58
N ILE A 87 -17.70 -16.79 1.68
CA ILE A 87 -17.60 -15.37 2.03
C ILE A 87 -16.31 -14.82 1.42
N HIS A 88 -16.41 -13.72 0.68
CA HIS A 88 -15.25 -13.01 0.15
C HIS A 88 -14.34 -12.53 1.27
N VAL A 89 -13.02 -12.54 1.05
CA VAL A 89 -12.05 -12.09 2.05
C VAL A 89 -11.13 -11.02 1.49
N ILE A 90 -10.97 -9.94 2.25
CA ILE A 90 -9.86 -8.98 2.14
C ILE A 90 -8.97 -9.18 3.37
N GLN A 91 -7.72 -9.61 3.15
CA GLN A 91 -6.72 -9.82 4.21
C GLN A 91 -5.75 -8.63 4.21
N GLU A 92 -5.45 -8.10 5.40
CA GLU A 92 -4.41 -7.09 5.57
C GLU A 92 -3.01 -7.70 5.42
N GLN A 93 -2.11 -6.94 4.77
CA GLN A 93 -0.71 -7.31 4.56
C GLN A 93 0.08 -7.30 5.90
N PRO A 94 1.30 -7.89 5.95
CA PRO A 94 1.95 -8.69 4.93
C PRO A 94 1.57 -10.18 5.02
N MET A 95 1.76 -10.90 3.92
CA MET A 95 1.56 -12.34 3.86
C MET A 95 2.69 -13.04 3.10
N HIS A 96 2.92 -14.31 3.41
CA HIS A 96 3.80 -15.14 2.62
C HIS A 96 3.15 -15.50 1.27
N SER A 97 3.94 -15.57 0.20
CA SER A 97 3.44 -15.91 -1.14
C SER A 97 2.70 -17.26 -1.19
N SER A 98 3.15 -18.25 -0.42
CA SER A 98 2.48 -19.54 -0.27
C SER A 98 1.11 -19.43 0.39
N GLU A 99 0.96 -18.54 1.40
CA GLU A 99 -0.31 -18.29 2.08
C GLU A 99 -1.31 -17.62 1.12
N VAL A 100 -0.85 -16.61 0.33
CA VAL A 100 -1.66 -15.97 -0.70
C VAL A 100 -2.13 -16.98 -1.75
N LEU A 101 -1.22 -17.85 -2.22
CA LEU A 101 -1.55 -18.88 -3.20
C LEU A 101 -2.58 -19.89 -2.67
N GLU A 102 -2.41 -20.32 -1.41
CA GLU A 102 -3.31 -21.25 -0.73
C GLU A 102 -4.73 -20.66 -0.59
N LEU A 103 -4.84 -19.43 -0.06
CA LEU A 103 -6.13 -18.77 0.12
C LEU A 103 -6.80 -18.41 -1.23
N THR A 104 -6.01 -18.10 -2.25
CA THR A 104 -6.55 -17.90 -3.61
C THR A 104 -7.16 -19.19 -4.18
N ARG A 105 -6.52 -20.34 -3.96
CA ARG A 105 -7.09 -21.64 -4.39
C ARG A 105 -8.36 -21.97 -3.60
N CYS A 106 -8.33 -21.81 -2.28
CA CYS A 106 -9.51 -21.99 -1.44
C CYS A 106 -10.67 -21.10 -1.90
N ALA A 107 -10.41 -19.83 -2.21
CA ALA A 107 -11.43 -18.92 -2.73
C ALA A 107 -12.04 -19.41 -4.06
N ALA A 108 -11.19 -19.91 -4.98
CA ALA A 108 -11.66 -20.46 -6.26
C ALA A 108 -12.50 -21.74 -6.08
N GLU A 109 -12.18 -22.60 -5.13
CA GLU A 109 -12.92 -23.82 -4.81
C GLU A 109 -14.31 -23.53 -4.23
N HIS A 110 -14.53 -22.36 -3.62
CA HIS A 110 -15.77 -21.96 -2.96
C HIS A 110 -16.50 -20.80 -3.66
N ASP A 111 -16.14 -20.51 -4.93
CA ASP A 111 -16.72 -19.45 -5.76
C ASP A 111 -16.75 -18.06 -5.10
N CYS A 112 -15.70 -17.74 -4.38
CA CYS A 112 -15.52 -16.45 -3.72
C CYS A 112 -14.19 -15.79 -4.08
N LYS A 113 -13.91 -14.62 -3.52
CA LYS A 113 -12.69 -13.84 -3.80
C LYS A 113 -11.80 -13.79 -2.58
N PHE A 114 -10.49 -13.95 -2.81
CA PHE A 114 -9.45 -13.60 -1.86
C PHE A 114 -8.65 -12.43 -2.40
N MET A 115 -8.43 -11.41 -1.58
CA MET A 115 -7.70 -10.19 -1.94
C MET A 115 -6.77 -9.79 -0.80
N LEU A 116 -5.50 -9.54 -1.12
CA LEU A 116 -4.53 -8.97 -0.19
C LEU A 116 -4.59 -7.44 -0.30
N ASN A 117 -4.67 -6.75 0.84
CA ASN A 117 -4.67 -5.30 0.89
C ASN A 117 -3.29 -4.77 1.30
N GLY A 118 -2.64 -4.01 0.43
CA GLY A 118 -1.42 -3.27 0.73
C GLY A 118 -1.65 -1.87 1.32
N PHE A 119 -2.91 -1.44 1.42
CA PHE A 119 -3.39 -0.18 1.95
C PHE A 119 -2.88 1.08 1.21
N TYR A 120 -1.57 1.30 1.17
CA TYR A 120 -0.94 2.52 0.64
C TYR A 120 -1.27 2.85 -0.82
N PRO A 121 -1.42 1.90 -1.76
CA PRO A 121 -1.80 2.19 -3.14
C PRO A 121 -3.16 2.89 -3.30
N TYR A 122 -4.00 2.82 -2.27
CA TYR A 122 -5.35 3.37 -2.26
C TYR A 122 -5.47 4.73 -1.57
N LEU A 123 -4.38 5.25 -0.97
CA LEU A 123 -4.32 6.62 -0.48
C LEU A 123 -4.34 7.61 -1.65
N ASP A 124 -5.06 8.71 -1.52
CA ASP A 124 -5.30 9.64 -2.63
C ASP A 124 -4.02 10.12 -3.33
N SER A 125 -3.00 10.50 -2.55
CA SER A 125 -1.70 10.94 -3.08
C SER A 125 -0.98 9.84 -3.86
N VAL A 126 -0.90 8.64 -3.27
CA VAL A 126 -0.23 7.49 -3.87
C VAL A 126 -0.99 7.00 -5.11
N LYS A 127 -2.32 6.94 -5.04
CA LYS A 127 -3.17 6.60 -6.19
C LYS A 127 -2.96 7.60 -7.33
N ARG A 128 -2.99 8.91 -7.02
CA ARG A 128 -2.75 9.96 -8.01
C ARG A 128 -1.37 9.84 -8.65
N PHE A 129 -0.35 9.50 -7.86
CA PHE A 129 1.00 9.28 -8.35
C PHE A 129 1.10 8.06 -9.27
N ILE A 130 0.49 6.93 -8.89
CA ILE A 130 0.44 5.71 -9.71
C ILE A 130 -0.26 5.98 -11.04
N ASP A 131 -1.42 6.67 -11.02
CA ASP A 131 -2.18 6.99 -12.21
C ASP A 131 -1.39 7.93 -13.15
N ALA A 132 -0.69 8.92 -12.59
CA ALA A 132 0.18 9.82 -13.35
C ALA A 132 1.39 9.07 -13.96
N ALA A 133 2.02 8.18 -13.19
CA ALA A 133 3.12 7.36 -13.69
C ALA A 133 2.66 6.39 -14.81
N ALA A 134 1.46 5.81 -14.66
CA ALA A 134 0.85 4.97 -15.70
C ALA A 134 0.57 5.74 -16.99
N SER A 135 0.15 7.00 -16.88
CA SER A 135 -0.05 7.88 -18.03
C SER A 135 1.29 8.26 -18.68
N LEU A 136 2.27 8.64 -17.86
CA LEU A 136 3.63 8.98 -18.32
C LEU A 136 4.25 7.81 -19.11
N ARG A 137 4.17 6.58 -18.58
CA ARG A 137 4.73 5.37 -19.19
C ARG A 137 4.12 5.01 -20.54
N LYS A 138 2.88 5.41 -20.82
CA LYS A 138 2.24 5.16 -22.13
C LYS A 138 2.87 5.94 -23.26
N GLU A 139 3.42 7.11 -22.95
CA GLU A 139 3.90 8.07 -23.95
C GLU A 139 5.41 8.27 -23.91
N HIS A 140 6.04 7.92 -22.78
CA HIS A 140 7.44 8.24 -22.50
C HIS A 140 8.17 7.06 -21.84
N GLU A 141 9.47 6.99 -22.09
CA GLU A 141 10.36 6.03 -21.41
C GLU A 141 10.63 6.46 -19.98
N LEU A 142 10.51 5.52 -19.03
CA LEU A 142 10.97 5.72 -17.66
C LEU A 142 12.48 5.40 -17.60
N LEU A 143 13.27 6.37 -17.17
CA LEU A 143 14.72 6.28 -17.13
C LEU A 143 15.25 5.74 -15.82
N SER A 144 14.62 6.12 -14.70
CA SER A 144 14.93 5.62 -13.35
C SER A 144 13.78 5.87 -12.38
N ILE A 145 13.78 5.11 -11.28
CA ILE A 145 12.94 5.32 -10.12
C ILE A 145 13.85 5.43 -8.90
N ASP A 146 13.70 6.53 -8.12
CA ASP A 146 14.45 6.81 -6.91
C ASP A 146 13.51 6.82 -5.71
N VAL A 147 13.81 6.07 -4.64
CA VAL A 147 12.91 5.90 -3.50
C VAL A 147 13.64 6.14 -2.18
N THR A 148 12.96 6.81 -1.24
CA THR A 148 13.32 6.78 0.19
C THR A 148 12.15 6.15 0.93
N THR A 149 12.39 5.05 1.67
CA THR A 149 11.37 4.30 2.39
C THR A 149 11.93 3.62 3.64
N CYS A 150 11.12 2.84 4.34
CA CYS A 150 11.48 2.20 5.60
C CYS A 150 10.90 0.79 5.72
N VAL A 151 11.36 0.06 6.73
CA VAL A 151 10.95 -1.33 6.98
C VAL A 151 9.46 -1.47 7.28
N GLN A 152 8.83 -0.46 7.93
CA GLN A 152 7.42 -0.45 8.28
C GLN A 152 6.49 -0.57 7.07
N VAL A 153 6.94 -0.08 5.91
CA VAL A 153 6.17 -0.09 4.66
C VAL A 153 6.88 -0.87 3.54
N ALA A 154 7.70 -1.84 3.91
CA ALA A 154 8.49 -2.63 2.96
C ALA A 154 7.63 -3.38 1.93
N TYR A 155 6.51 -3.98 2.33
CA TYR A 155 5.59 -4.63 1.40
C TYR A 155 4.85 -3.61 0.51
N PRO A 156 4.20 -2.58 1.06
CA PRO A 156 3.59 -1.52 0.25
C PRO A 156 4.56 -0.86 -0.74
N PHE A 157 5.81 -0.67 -0.37
CA PHE A 157 6.85 -0.15 -1.28
C PHE A 157 6.96 -1.01 -2.54
N VAL A 158 7.07 -2.34 -2.38
CA VAL A 158 7.17 -3.26 -3.53
C VAL A 158 5.91 -3.19 -4.40
N GLU A 159 4.72 -3.12 -3.78
CA GLU A 159 3.47 -3.01 -4.51
C GLU A 159 3.39 -1.70 -5.31
N VAL A 160 3.72 -0.56 -4.68
CA VAL A 160 3.67 0.76 -5.34
C VAL A 160 4.68 0.85 -6.47
N VAL A 161 5.95 0.45 -6.23
CA VAL A 161 6.98 0.56 -7.28
C VAL A 161 6.68 -0.35 -8.49
N GLY A 162 6.08 -1.53 -8.26
CA GLY A 162 5.64 -2.41 -9.34
C GLY A 162 4.50 -1.81 -10.16
N LYS A 163 3.52 -1.16 -9.51
CA LYS A 163 2.43 -0.44 -10.20
C LYS A 163 2.97 0.76 -11.01
N VAL A 164 3.93 1.48 -10.47
CA VAL A 164 4.60 2.62 -11.13
C VAL A 164 5.40 2.14 -12.35
N ALA A 165 6.22 1.12 -12.22
CA ALA A 165 6.97 0.54 -13.33
C ALA A 165 6.08 -0.20 -14.35
N GLY A 166 4.88 -0.64 -13.91
CA GLY A 166 3.94 -1.42 -14.73
C GLY A 166 4.20 -2.91 -14.74
N SER A 167 5.25 -3.37 -14.07
CA SER A 167 5.61 -4.76 -13.88
C SER A 167 6.49 -4.91 -12.65
N LEU A 168 6.41 -6.07 -12.00
CA LEU A 168 7.37 -6.47 -10.95
C LEU A 168 8.48 -7.37 -11.51
N HIS A 169 8.43 -7.76 -12.77
CA HIS A 169 9.45 -8.64 -13.35
C HIS A 169 10.27 -7.94 -14.43
N PRO A 170 11.61 -7.96 -14.30
CA PRO A 170 12.39 -8.43 -13.14
C PRO A 170 12.24 -7.50 -11.94
N PHE A 171 12.41 -8.01 -10.70
CA PHE A 171 12.62 -7.24 -9.49
C PHE A 171 13.92 -7.70 -8.84
N ARG A 172 14.87 -6.79 -8.70
CA ARG A 172 16.18 -7.07 -8.09
C ARG A 172 16.63 -5.85 -7.31
N LEU A 173 17.10 -6.06 -6.09
CA LEU A 173 17.73 -5.02 -5.27
C LEU A 173 18.95 -5.61 -4.59
N GLU A 174 20.08 -4.93 -4.69
CA GLU A 174 21.33 -5.26 -4.04
C GLU A 174 21.77 -4.10 -3.14
N LYS A 175 22.18 -4.41 -1.91
CA LYS A 175 22.76 -3.44 -1.01
C LYS A 175 24.20 -3.14 -1.41
N ILE A 176 24.50 -1.86 -1.66
CA ILE A 176 25.83 -1.40 -2.10
C ILE A 176 26.56 -0.57 -1.05
N ALA A 177 25.84 0.05 -0.11
CA ALA A 177 26.44 0.92 0.91
C ALA A 177 25.52 1.14 2.10
N ASP A 178 26.08 1.70 3.17
CA ASP A 178 25.38 2.28 4.31
C ASP A 178 25.51 3.82 4.27
N ALA A 179 24.41 4.54 4.53
CA ALA A 179 24.38 5.99 4.60
C ALA A 179 23.56 6.44 5.82
N GLY A 180 24.19 6.48 6.98
CA GLY A 180 23.55 6.79 8.26
C GLY A 180 22.50 5.74 8.64
N PRO A 181 21.21 6.10 8.80
CA PRO A 181 20.16 5.14 9.12
C PRO A 181 19.69 4.30 7.92
N PHE A 182 20.17 4.61 6.71
CA PHE A 182 19.72 3.99 5.47
C PHE A 182 20.73 2.97 4.93
N ASP A 183 20.20 1.84 4.49
CA ASP A 183 20.85 0.96 3.53
C ASP A 183 20.61 1.53 2.12
N ILE A 184 21.68 1.63 1.31
CA ILE A 184 21.58 2.08 -0.07
C ILE A 184 21.50 0.86 -0.97
N LEU A 185 20.39 0.75 -1.69
CA LEU A 185 20.13 -0.37 -2.58
C LEU A 185 20.04 0.14 -4.01
N VAL A 186 20.53 -0.67 -4.95
CA VAL A 186 20.38 -0.43 -6.38
C VAL A 186 19.92 -1.70 -7.08
N GLY A 187 19.24 -1.53 -8.21
CA GLY A 187 18.75 -2.65 -9.00
C GLY A 187 17.77 -2.24 -10.08
N GLU A 188 16.73 -3.03 -10.26
CA GLU A 188 15.71 -2.79 -11.28
C GLU A 188 14.32 -3.30 -10.85
N VAL A 189 13.28 -2.71 -11.41
CA VAL A 189 11.90 -3.17 -11.33
C VAL A 189 11.24 -3.04 -12.70
N GLY A 190 10.71 -4.13 -13.25
CA GLY A 190 10.06 -4.12 -14.56
C GLY A 190 10.97 -3.67 -15.71
N GLY A 191 12.28 -3.81 -15.56
CA GLY A 191 13.30 -3.32 -16.51
C GLY A 191 13.66 -1.84 -16.33
N VAL A 192 13.06 -1.12 -15.35
CA VAL A 192 13.42 0.26 -15.03
C VAL A 192 14.47 0.28 -13.92
N PRO A 193 15.60 0.99 -14.06
CA PRO A 193 16.59 1.17 -13.00
C PRO A 193 15.96 1.70 -11.72
N LEU A 194 16.33 1.12 -10.58
CA LEU A 194 15.76 1.44 -9.26
C LEU A 194 16.88 1.72 -8.26
N SER A 195 16.81 2.86 -7.57
CA SER A 195 17.65 3.18 -6.43
C SER A 195 16.80 3.41 -5.18
N VAL A 196 17.24 2.88 -4.03
CA VAL A 196 16.46 2.94 -2.79
C VAL A 196 17.36 3.32 -1.62
N ARG A 197 16.91 4.30 -0.86
CA ARG A 197 17.39 4.59 0.50
C ARG A 197 16.41 3.94 1.47
N PHE A 198 16.79 2.81 2.03
CA PHE A 198 15.93 1.99 2.86
C PHE A 198 16.33 2.11 4.34
N GLN A 199 15.47 2.71 5.17
CA GLN A 199 15.66 2.75 6.62
C GLN A 199 15.36 1.35 7.19
N ASN A 200 16.41 0.55 7.38
CA ASN A 200 16.33 -0.78 7.98
C ASN A 200 16.60 -0.73 9.49
N GLU A 201 15.83 0.11 10.18
CA GLU A 201 15.86 0.28 11.63
C GLU A 201 14.44 0.23 12.19
N MET A 202 14.28 -0.39 13.37
CA MET A 202 12.99 -0.54 14.05
C MET A 202 13.20 -0.44 15.57
N ASP A 203 12.26 0.19 16.25
CA ASP A 203 12.12 0.10 17.70
C ASP A 203 11.29 -1.14 18.02
N SER A 204 11.90 -2.15 18.64
CA SER A 204 11.21 -3.42 18.96
C SER A 204 10.05 -3.23 19.94
N SER A 205 10.04 -2.15 20.72
CA SER A 205 8.95 -1.80 21.64
C SER A 205 7.82 -1.03 20.97
N ASP A 206 8.08 -0.40 19.80
CA ASP A 206 7.12 0.41 19.05
C ASP A 206 7.36 0.27 17.53
N PRO A 207 7.14 -0.94 16.97
CA PRO A 207 7.60 -1.32 15.63
C PRO A 207 6.92 -0.55 14.48
N ASP A 208 5.75 0.01 14.72
CA ASP A 208 4.96 0.71 13.70
C ASP A 208 5.30 2.22 13.58
N ASN A 209 6.17 2.72 14.46
CA ASN A 209 6.54 4.13 14.54
C ASN A 209 8.03 4.37 14.22
N ASN A 210 8.47 5.62 14.32
CA ASN A 210 9.86 6.05 14.16
C ASN A 210 10.42 5.98 12.72
N ALA A 211 9.56 5.91 11.70
CA ALA A 211 9.97 6.06 10.31
C ALA A 211 10.38 7.52 10.02
N ILE A 212 11.57 7.72 9.41
CA ILE A 212 12.03 9.05 8.97
C ILE A 212 11.20 9.51 7.77
N ALA A 213 10.89 8.59 6.86
CA ALA A 213 9.98 8.79 5.74
C ALA A 213 9.29 7.46 5.46
N LEU A 214 7.97 7.47 5.29
CA LEU A 214 7.25 6.26 4.90
C LEU A 214 7.59 5.89 3.46
N MET A 215 7.31 6.79 2.50
CA MET A 215 7.67 6.56 1.10
C MET A 215 7.71 7.88 0.34
N ARG A 216 8.88 8.22 -0.18
CA ARG A 216 9.09 9.27 -1.18
C ARG A 216 9.57 8.60 -2.45
N MET A 217 9.10 9.06 -3.60
CA MET A 217 9.46 8.45 -4.87
C MET A 217 9.55 9.50 -5.97
N ASP A 218 10.63 9.44 -6.74
CA ASP A 218 10.84 10.23 -7.95
C ASP A 218 10.92 9.28 -9.15
N VAL A 219 10.13 9.55 -10.19
CA VAL A 219 10.15 8.83 -11.46
C VAL A 219 10.72 9.75 -12.52
N CYS A 220 11.92 9.45 -12.97
CA CYS A 220 12.58 10.18 -14.05
C CYS A 220 12.15 9.64 -15.42
N SER A 221 11.82 10.55 -16.33
CA SER A 221 11.54 10.25 -17.73
C SER A 221 12.33 11.17 -18.66
N ASP A 222 12.26 10.92 -19.96
CA ASP A 222 12.85 11.80 -20.97
C ASP A 222 12.24 13.23 -20.99
N LYS A 223 11.08 13.42 -20.34
CA LYS A 223 10.35 14.71 -20.28
C LYS A 223 10.46 15.43 -18.96
N GLY A 224 10.88 14.77 -17.88
CA GLY A 224 10.97 15.39 -16.57
C GLY A 224 10.84 14.39 -15.43
N ILE A 225 10.50 14.89 -14.26
CA ILE A 225 10.40 14.12 -13.02
C ILE A 225 8.99 14.22 -12.47
N LEU A 226 8.38 13.05 -12.19
CA LEU A 226 7.16 12.92 -11.42
C LEU A 226 7.54 12.54 -9.98
N SER A 227 7.14 13.35 -8.99
CA SER A 227 7.52 13.21 -7.59
C SER A 227 6.34 12.94 -6.68
N LEU A 228 6.46 11.94 -5.80
CA LEU A 228 5.64 11.73 -4.61
C LEU A 228 6.47 12.18 -3.40
N CYS A 229 6.07 13.29 -2.75
CA CYS A 229 6.83 13.85 -1.64
C CYS A 229 6.75 13.02 -0.35
N ASP A 230 5.64 12.33 -0.15
CA ASP A 230 5.38 11.34 0.91
C ASP A 230 4.05 10.66 0.58
N VAL A 231 3.70 9.54 1.27
CA VAL A 231 2.42 8.84 1.06
C VAL A 231 1.19 9.70 1.33
N TYR A 232 1.35 10.77 2.11
CA TYR A 232 0.32 11.80 2.37
C TYR A 232 0.72 13.17 1.78
N GLY A 233 1.79 13.20 1.02
CA GLY A 233 2.41 14.43 0.53
C GLY A 233 1.89 14.88 -0.83
N ASP A 234 2.51 15.95 -1.32
CA ASP A 234 2.23 16.49 -2.64
C ASP A 234 2.70 15.54 -3.75
N VAL A 235 2.00 15.56 -4.86
CA VAL A 235 2.42 14.94 -6.12
C VAL A 235 2.73 16.04 -7.11
N LEU A 236 3.97 16.08 -7.58
CA LEU A 236 4.50 17.15 -8.42
C LEU A 236 4.96 16.60 -9.77
N TRP A 237 4.74 17.39 -10.82
CA TRP A 237 5.40 17.20 -12.10
C TRP A 237 6.39 18.33 -12.35
N THR A 238 7.66 18.02 -12.53
CA THR A 238 8.72 18.94 -12.88
C THR A 238 9.20 18.62 -14.29
N PRO A 239 8.90 19.44 -15.30
CA PRO A 239 9.33 19.18 -16.67
C PRO A 239 10.85 19.28 -16.80
N ARG A 240 11.39 18.57 -17.79
CA ARG A 240 12.82 18.62 -18.12
C ARG A 240 13.22 20.07 -18.42
N PHE A 241 14.30 20.51 -17.78
CA PHE A 241 14.81 21.86 -18.00
C PHE A 241 15.24 22.03 -19.46
N HIS A 242 14.62 22.99 -20.14
CA HIS A 242 14.97 23.37 -21.51
C HIS A 242 14.70 24.85 -21.72
N VAL A 243 15.70 25.57 -22.13
CA VAL A 243 15.57 26.98 -22.56
C VAL A 243 15.78 27.03 -24.08
N GLY A 244 14.72 27.38 -24.80
CA GLY A 244 14.75 27.51 -26.24
C GLY A 244 15.72 28.64 -26.70
N LYS A 245 16.28 28.54 -27.91
CA LYS A 245 17.19 29.56 -28.46
C LYS A 245 16.62 30.96 -28.42
N ALA A 246 15.32 31.14 -28.69
CA ALA A 246 14.63 32.41 -28.62
C ALA A 246 14.66 33.03 -27.22
N ALA A 247 14.67 32.22 -26.17
CA ALA A 247 14.77 32.69 -24.79
C ALA A 247 16.20 33.10 -24.43
N ALA A 248 17.20 32.39 -24.92
CA ALA A 248 18.62 32.70 -24.69
C ALA A 248 19.02 34.06 -25.36
N ASP A 249 18.38 34.39 -26.47
CA ASP A 249 18.63 35.60 -27.22
C ASP A 249 17.72 36.79 -26.80
N SER A 250 16.74 36.54 -25.91
CA SER A 250 15.78 37.54 -25.46
C SER A 250 16.28 38.33 -24.28
N SER A 251 16.19 39.63 -24.36
CA SER A 251 16.42 40.56 -23.23
C SER A 251 15.27 40.54 -22.20
N ASN A 252 14.17 39.85 -22.49
CA ASN A 252 12.98 39.78 -21.65
C ASN A 252 12.50 38.32 -21.49
N LEU A 253 13.00 37.64 -20.46
CA LEU A 253 12.65 36.26 -20.15
C LEU A 253 11.16 36.07 -19.76
N SER A 254 10.45 37.13 -19.41
CA SER A 254 9.03 37.03 -19.01
C SER A 254 8.09 36.73 -20.17
N THR A 255 8.54 36.84 -21.41
CA THR A 255 7.75 36.57 -22.62
C THR A 255 7.96 35.15 -23.16
N VAL A 256 8.82 34.37 -22.53
CA VAL A 256 9.12 33.00 -22.96
C VAL A 256 8.11 32.04 -22.35
N GLU A 257 7.36 31.31 -23.18
CA GLU A 257 6.59 30.19 -22.72
C GLU A 257 7.55 29.12 -22.17
N SER A 258 7.55 28.97 -20.85
CA SER A 258 8.29 27.92 -20.16
C SER A 258 7.33 26.84 -19.65
N ALA A 259 7.76 25.59 -19.69
CA ALA A 259 7.04 24.53 -19.04
C ALA A 259 6.98 24.81 -17.52
N SER A 260 5.78 24.80 -16.96
CA SER A 260 5.57 25.08 -15.54
C SER A 260 5.64 23.81 -14.69
N ILE A 261 6.11 23.96 -13.45
CA ILE A 261 5.96 22.92 -12.43
C ILE A 261 4.47 22.82 -12.08
N ASN A 262 3.91 21.62 -12.18
CA ASN A 262 2.50 21.36 -11.89
C ASN A 262 2.33 20.59 -10.60
N VAL A 263 1.47 21.11 -9.73
CA VAL A 263 1.00 20.37 -8.53
C VAL A 263 -0.19 19.53 -8.94
N LEU A 264 -0.01 18.22 -9.01
CA LEU A 264 -1.04 17.26 -9.40
C LEU A 264 -1.95 16.86 -8.24
N HIS A 265 -1.41 16.91 -7.03
CA HIS A 265 -2.10 16.72 -5.76
C HIS A 265 -1.39 17.55 -4.69
N ARG A 266 -2.16 18.21 -3.82
CA ARG A 266 -1.63 19.02 -2.73
C ARG A 266 -2.11 18.50 -1.39
N ARG A 267 -1.18 18.30 -0.49
CA ARG A 267 -1.49 18.04 0.91
C ARG A 267 -1.89 19.34 1.62
N ALA A 268 -2.93 19.27 2.43
CA ALA A 268 -3.37 20.39 3.27
C ALA A 268 -3.75 19.90 4.69
N GLU A 269 -3.00 18.93 5.28
CA GLU A 269 -3.52 18.14 6.38
C GLU A 269 -2.55 18.03 7.56
N THR A 270 -3.10 17.81 8.74
CA THR A 270 -2.39 17.44 9.96
C THR A 270 -2.35 15.92 10.11
N TYR A 271 -1.50 15.39 11.00
CA TYR A 271 -1.51 13.95 11.29
C TYR A 271 -2.86 13.47 11.83
N ASP A 272 -3.58 14.32 12.59
CA ASP A 272 -4.91 13.98 13.12
C ASP A 272 -5.92 13.78 11.97
N SER A 273 -5.93 14.67 10.96
CA SER A 273 -6.81 14.52 9.79
C SER A 273 -6.40 13.32 8.91
N ILE A 274 -5.10 13.02 8.81
CA ILE A 274 -4.63 11.82 8.10
C ILE A 274 -5.23 10.55 8.72
N LEU A 275 -5.12 10.40 10.04
CA LEU A 275 -5.63 9.22 10.74
C LEU A 275 -7.15 9.14 10.74
N ALA A 276 -7.83 10.27 10.91
CA ALA A 276 -9.29 10.33 11.02
C ALA A 276 -10.01 10.28 9.68
N GLU A 277 -9.40 10.76 8.60
CA GLU A 277 -10.05 10.95 7.30
C GLU A 277 -9.37 10.16 6.18
N GLN A 278 -8.03 10.32 6.02
CA GLN A 278 -7.33 9.71 4.88
C GLN A 278 -7.22 8.19 4.99
N TRP A 279 -7.01 7.67 6.19
CA TRP A 279 -6.96 6.23 6.38
C TRP A 279 -8.31 5.55 6.11
N PRO A 280 -9.44 5.99 6.68
CA PRO A 280 -10.75 5.45 6.32
C PRO A 280 -11.07 5.60 4.83
N LYS A 281 -10.73 6.75 4.22
CA LYS A 281 -10.90 6.98 2.79
C LYS A 281 -10.07 6.02 1.93
N GLY A 282 -8.83 5.73 2.32
CA GLY A 282 -8.00 4.73 1.67
C GLY A 282 -8.65 3.34 1.67
N ILE A 283 -9.28 2.94 2.78
CA ILE A 283 -10.05 1.69 2.85
C ILE A 283 -11.28 1.75 1.95
N ALA A 284 -12.03 2.86 1.93
CA ALA A 284 -13.19 3.00 1.04
C ALA A 284 -12.78 2.93 -0.44
N ASN A 285 -11.70 3.60 -0.83
CA ASN A 285 -11.15 3.52 -2.18
C ASN A 285 -10.75 2.08 -2.56
N MET A 286 -10.10 1.37 -1.64
CA MET A 286 -9.74 -0.03 -1.82
C MET A 286 -10.98 -0.91 -2.03
N LEU A 287 -12.01 -0.76 -1.20
CA LEU A 287 -13.26 -1.51 -1.32
C LEU A 287 -13.91 -1.27 -2.69
N SER A 288 -14.06 0.00 -3.09
CA SER A 288 -14.65 0.37 -4.38
C SER A 288 -13.89 -0.24 -5.56
N GLU A 289 -12.55 -0.14 -5.56
CA GLU A 289 -11.72 -0.67 -6.65
C GLU A 289 -11.74 -2.20 -6.67
N ARG A 290 -11.50 -2.86 -5.52
CA ARG A 290 -11.31 -4.32 -5.46
C ARG A 290 -12.61 -5.11 -5.59
N LEU A 291 -13.72 -4.58 -5.10
CA LEU A 291 -15.02 -5.25 -5.26
C LEU A 291 -15.58 -5.05 -6.67
N GLY A 292 -15.28 -3.92 -7.32
CA GLY A 292 -15.64 -3.66 -8.72
C GLY A 292 -14.82 -4.46 -9.74
N GLU A 293 -13.60 -4.88 -9.40
CA GLU A 293 -12.76 -5.68 -10.28
C GLU A 293 -13.30 -7.11 -10.42
N ARG A 294 -13.32 -7.60 -11.67
CA ARG A 294 -13.42 -9.06 -11.89
C ARG A 294 -12.12 -9.69 -11.40
N ASN A 295 -12.19 -10.83 -10.70
CA ASN A 295 -11.00 -11.62 -10.36
C ASN A 295 -10.20 -11.90 -11.62
N SER A 296 -9.13 -11.12 -11.84
CA SER A 296 -8.26 -11.35 -12.99
C SER A 296 -7.05 -12.15 -12.53
N LEU A 297 -6.63 -13.10 -13.35
CA LEU A 297 -5.37 -13.83 -13.15
C LEU A 297 -4.19 -12.85 -12.99
N ALA A 298 -4.23 -11.71 -13.70
CA ALA A 298 -3.21 -10.68 -13.64
C ALA A 298 -3.11 -10.05 -12.23
N THR A 299 -4.24 -9.75 -11.58
CA THR A 299 -4.26 -9.22 -10.21
C THR A 299 -3.69 -10.22 -9.21
N THR A 300 -4.10 -11.48 -9.30
CA THR A 300 -3.57 -12.55 -8.44
C THR A 300 -2.07 -12.76 -8.65
N GLN A 301 -1.61 -12.82 -9.90
CA GLN A 301 -0.18 -12.95 -10.23
C GLN A 301 0.62 -11.77 -9.69
N PHE A 302 0.10 -10.56 -9.81
CA PHE A 302 0.76 -9.37 -9.26
C PHE A 302 0.91 -9.45 -7.74
N GLN A 303 -0.13 -9.87 -7.01
CA GLN A 303 -0.09 -10.04 -5.55
C GLN A 303 0.95 -11.07 -5.11
N ILE A 304 0.97 -12.25 -5.77
CA ILE A 304 1.97 -13.30 -5.50
C ILE A 304 3.38 -12.78 -5.79
N SER A 305 3.56 -12.10 -6.91
CA SER A 305 4.85 -11.50 -7.29
C SER A 305 5.32 -10.45 -6.31
N ALA A 306 4.41 -9.61 -5.80
CA ALA A 306 4.73 -8.61 -4.77
C ALA A 306 5.17 -9.25 -3.45
N CYS A 307 4.50 -10.34 -3.02
CA CYS A 307 4.91 -11.09 -1.84
C CYS A 307 6.29 -11.74 -2.03
N LEU A 308 6.56 -12.35 -3.19
CA LEU A 308 7.86 -12.95 -3.50
C LEU A 308 8.98 -11.89 -3.50
N ALA A 309 8.79 -10.80 -4.22
CA ALA A 309 9.77 -9.73 -4.31
C ALA A 309 10.05 -9.11 -2.93
N TRP A 310 9.00 -8.87 -2.13
CA TRP A 310 9.15 -8.41 -0.75
C TRP A 310 9.96 -9.39 0.12
N GLN A 311 9.67 -10.68 0.04
CA GLN A 311 10.37 -11.71 0.80
C GLN A 311 11.86 -11.81 0.39
N GLU A 312 12.14 -11.80 -0.91
CA GLU A 312 13.50 -11.90 -1.44
C GLU A 312 14.35 -10.73 -0.96
N PHE A 313 13.89 -9.49 -1.15
CA PHE A 313 14.70 -8.33 -0.79
C PHE A 313 14.85 -8.15 0.73
N THR A 314 13.78 -8.40 1.52
CA THR A 314 13.88 -8.29 2.99
C THR A 314 14.73 -9.41 3.60
N SER A 315 14.68 -10.62 3.04
CA SER A 315 15.57 -11.72 3.45
C SER A 315 17.05 -11.42 3.14
N ALA A 316 17.33 -10.78 2.00
CA ALA A 316 18.68 -10.37 1.63
C ALA A 316 19.23 -9.25 2.56
N LEU A 317 18.37 -8.36 3.05
CA LEU A 317 18.76 -7.31 4.01
C LEU A 317 18.93 -7.83 5.45
N GLY A 318 18.26 -8.93 5.79
CA GLY A 318 18.21 -9.45 7.14
C GLY A 318 17.28 -8.66 8.07
N ALA A 319 17.30 -9.02 9.36
CA ALA A 319 16.46 -8.37 10.36
C ALA A 319 16.80 -6.88 10.51
N PRO A 320 15.78 -6.03 10.77
CA PRO A 320 16.02 -4.62 11.06
C PRO A 320 16.96 -4.43 12.24
N ARG A 321 17.82 -3.42 12.14
CA ARG A 321 18.66 -3.00 13.27
C ARG A 321 17.78 -2.34 14.33
N GLU A 322 18.11 -2.58 15.61
CA GLU A 322 17.43 -1.88 16.71
C GLU A 322 17.70 -0.37 16.62
N LEU A 323 16.64 0.42 16.72
CA LEU A 323 16.72 1.86 16.66
C LEU A 323 17.52 2.36 17.87
N ARG A 324 18.71 2.92 17.65
CA ARG A 324 19.49 3.53 18.72
C ARG A 324 18.81 4.82 19.15
N GLN A 325 18.34 4.87 20.39
CA GLN A 325 17.93 6.14 21.00
C GLN A 325 19.15 7.08 20.96
N ARG A 326 19.12 8.03 20.04
CA ARG A 326 20.10 9.12 20.05
C ARG A 326 19.78 9.98 21.27
N ARG A 327 20.64 9.89 22.29
CA ARG A 327 20.62 10.77 23.48
C ARG A 327 20.96 12.19 23.10
#